data_ebc6289f6b041074e9a6755367b89d7d
#
_entry.id   ebc6289f6b041074e9a6755367b89d7d
#
_cell.length_a   1.000
_cell.length_b   1.000
_cell.length_c   1.000
_cell.angle_alpha   90.00
_cell.angle_beta   90.00
_cell.angle_gamma   90.00
#
_symmetry.space_group_name_H-M   'P 1'
#
loop_
_entity.id
_entity.type
_entity.pdbx_description
1 polymer ?
#
loop_
_entity_poly.entity_id
_entity_poly.type
_entity_poly.pdbx_seq_one_letter_code
_entity_poly.pdbx_strand_id
1 'polypeptide(L)'
;NSKWDIVFNSYLNKKFNSNHINRTGITVTGLQYDLDYKISPNFGLDIPMEQISKGNGGSCVLSAYSSSVINLSNHLITSLGITAQYFTLNKNWTVEPRAALKWSFNPKHALALAYGLHSRREKLDYYFVEQEANGKTESNRYLDFSKAHHFGLTYDWNINSYMHLKVEPYYQYLFRIPVEENSSFSIINHQSFYLDRILKNRGSGVNYGIDITLEQYMKNGFYYMITASLFKSKYKAGDNIWRNTRLDKNYLLNILAGKEWMVGRNKQNVLSLNGRIFFQGGDRYTPVDEGKSMIEHDIKFDETRAYSKKFDPSINGDISFSYRINKKKISHEFSIKMLNVGMRTGMHFYQYNEKTHKIEKKDGSGLIPNISYKIYF
;
A
#
# COMPACT_ATOMS: atom_id res chain seq x y z
N ASN A 1 -24.56 -7.45 -6.68
CA ASN A 1 -23.61 -7.40 -5.56
C ASN A 1 -23.69 -6.06 -4.85
N SER A 2 -24.02 -6.07 -3.57
CA SER A 2 -23.95 -4.89 -2.72
C SER A 2 -23.20 -5.20 -1.43
N LYS A 3 -22.38 -4.25 -0.99
CA LYS A 3 -21.66 -4.31 0.29
C LYS A 3 -21.68 -2.93 0.90
N TRP A 4 -22.00 -2.85 2.18
CA TRP A 4 -21.88 -1.60 2.93
C TRP A 4 -21.47 -1.87 4.37
N ASP A 5 -20.73 -0.94 4.93
CA ASP A 5 -20.14 -1.03 6.24
C ASP A 5 -20.66 0.12 7.11
N ILE A 6 -21.02 -0.18 8.35
CA ILE A 6 -21.29 0.82 9.37
C ILE A 6 -20.20 0.72 10.42
N VAL A 7 -19.54 1.82 10.69
CA VAL A 7 -18.46 1.88 11.69
C VAL A 7 -18.90 2.75 12.86
N PHE A 8 -18.91 2.14 14.04
CA PHE A 8 -19.03 2.84 15.32
C PHE A 8 -17.70 2.83 16.03
N ASN A 9 -17.22 3.98 16.46
CA ASN A 9 -15.98 4.12 17.22
C ASN A 9 -16.25 4.97 18.47
N SER A 10 -15.78 4.48 19.62
CA SER A 10 -15.80 5.22 20.88
C SER A 10 -14.50 5.04 21.63
N TYR A 11 -13.96 6.10 22.19
CA TYR A 11 -12.74 6.02 22.95
C TYR A 11 -12.70 7.03 24.11
N LEU A 12 -11.92 6.68 25.12
CA LEU A 12 -11.61 7.53 26.26
C LEU A 12 -10.12 7.88 26.24
N ASN A 13 -9.80 9.17 26.31
CA ASN A 13 -8.46 9.64 26.59
C ASN A 13 -8.34 9.98 28.07
N LYS A 14 -7.44 9.32 28.78
CA LYS A 14 -7.17 9.57 30.19
C LYS A 14 -5.72 10.02 30.37
N LYS A 15 -5.57 11.23 30.90
CA LYS A 15 -4.29 11.72 31.39
C LYS A 15 -4.16 11.33 32.87
N PHE A 16 -3.30 10.33 33.16
CA PHE A 16 -3.07 9.89 34.53
C PHE A 16 -2.23 10.90 35.32
N ASN A 17 -1.20 11.48 34.66
CA ASN A 17 -0.36 12.54 35.19
C ASN A 17 0.31 13.31 34.02
N SER A 18 1.25 14.21 34.31
CA SER A 18 1.99 14.97 33.28
C SER A 18 2.77 14.08 32.31
N ASN A 19 3.14 12.89 32.72
CA ASN A 19 4.03 12.00 31.95
C ASN A 19 3.31 10.78 31.35
N HIS A 20 2.04 10.54 31.67
CA HIS A 20 1.30 9.37 31.21
C HIS A 20 -0.08 9.72 30.66
N ILE A 21 -0.27 9.44 29.40
CA ILE A 21 -1.56 9.54 28.70
C ILE A 21 -1.91 8.17 28.15
N ASN A 22 -3.14 7.74 28.37
CA ASN A 22 -3.69 6.51 27.80
C ASN A 22 -4.91 6.82 26.95
N ARG A 23 -5.05 6.07 25.85
CA ARG A 23 -6.25 6.00 25.03
C ARG A 23 -6.75 4.57 24.99
N THR A 24 -7.96 4.34 25.47
CA THR A 24 -8.63 3.04 25.39
C THR A 24 -9.95 3.21 24.65
N GLY A 25 -10.24 2.31 23.72
CA GLY A 25 -11.44 2.41 22.90
C GLY A 25 -11.90 1.10 22.30
N ILE A 26 -13.07 1.18 21.71
CA ILE A 26 -13.69 0.09 20.96
C ILE A 26 -14.09 0.59 19.58
N THR A 27 -14.00 -0.29 18.60
CA THR A 27 -14.53 -0.09 17.25
C THR A 27 -15.38 -1.28 16.87
N VAL A 28 -16.59 -1.02 16.40
CA VAL A 28 -17.52 -2.03 15.90
C VAL A 28 -17.76 -1.72 14.43
N THR A 29 -17.40 -2.63 13.56
CA THR A 29 -17.66 -2.53 12.12
C THR A 29 -18.71 -3.56 11.74
N GLY A 30 -19.94 -3.13 11.53
CA GLY A 30 -21.01 -3.94 10.95
C GLY A 30 -20.83 -4.06 9.44
N LEU A 31 -20.85 -5.28 8.92
CA LEU A 31 -20.66 -5.62 7.52
C LEU A 31 -21.96 -6.21 7.00
N GLN A 32 -22.58 -5.55 6.05
CA GLN A 32 -23.76 -6.09 5.36
C GLN A 32 -23.37 -6.44 3.93
N TYR A 33 -23.85 -7.57 3.44
CA TYR A 33 -23.47 -8.04 2.12
C TYR A 33 -24.58 -8.84 1.44
N ASP A 34 -24.67 -8.67 0.15
CA ASP A 34 -25.46 -9.46 -0.79
C ASP A 34 -24.57 -9.71 -2.00
N LEU A 35 -24.01 -10.91 -2.08
CA LEU A 35 -23.01 -11.35 -3.03
C LEU A 35 -23.63 -12.40 -3.95
N ASP A 36 -23.61 -12.13 -5.25
CA ASP A 36 -23.90 -13.08 -6.31
C ASP A 36 -22.96 -12.76 -7.48
N TYR A 37 -21.67 -13.12 -7.31
CA TYR A 37 -20.65 -12.80 -8.28
C TYR A 37 -20.43 -13.96 -9.23
N LYS A 38 -20.69 -13.68 -10.52
CA LYS A 38 -20.51 -14.63 -11.62
C LYS A 38 -19.57 -14.03 -12.65
N ILE A 39 -18.79 -14.85 -13.31
CA ILE A 39 -17.89 -14.46 -14.38
C ILE A 39 -18.10 -15.35 -15.60
N SER A 40 -18.01 -14.76 -16.79
CA SER A 40 -17.89 -15.54 -18.01
C SER A 40 -16.41 -15.88 -18.24
N PRO A 41 -16.02 -17.13 -18.39
CA PRO A 41 -14.64 -17.54 -18.61
C PRO A 41 -14.04 -16.94 -19.90
N ASN A 42 -14.87 -16.67 -20.91
CA ASN A 42 -14.44 -16.05 -22.16
C ASN A 42 -15.41 -14.93 -22.58
N PHE A 43 -14.88 -13.72 -22.71
CA PHE A 43 -15.63 -12.57 -23.19
C PHE A 43 -16.08 -12.82 -24.66
N GLY A 44 -17.39 -12.85 -24.90
CA GLY A 44 -17.96 -12.91 -26.26
C GLY A 44 -18.37 -14.31 -26.74
N LEU A 45 -18.24 -15.37 -25.94
CA LEU A 45 -18.78 -16.68 -26.24
C LEU A 45 -20.01 -16.93 -25.36
N ASP A 46 -21.03 -17.66 -25.88
CA ASP A 46 -22.20 -18.14 -25.13
C ASP A 46 -21.81 -19.28 -24.17
N ILE A 47 -20.87 -19.01 -23.27
CA ILE A 47 -20.47 -19.92 -22.22
C ILE A 47 -21.23 -19.54 -20.93
N PRO A 48 -21.80 -20.51 -20.21
CA PRO A 48 -22.49 -20.25 -18.95
C PRO A 48 -21.58 -19.53 -17.97
N MET A 49 -22.13 -18.52 -17.29
CA MET A 49 -21.40 -17.82 -16.23
C MET A 49 -21.10 -18.77 -15.08
N GLU A 50 -19.84 -18.77 -14.66
CA GLU A 50 -19.37 -19.52 -13.51
C GLU A 50 -19.60 -18.72 -12.22
N GLN A 51 -20.16 -19.37 -11.19
CA GLN A 51 -20.37 -18.78 -9.87
C GLN A 51 -19.06 -18.71 -9.12
N ILE A 52 -18.58 -17.50 -8.82
CA ILE A 52 -17.32 -17.28 -8.09
C ILE A 52 -17.56 -17.16 -6.58
N SER A 53 -18.52 -16.33 -6.18
CA SER A 53 -18.88 -16.18 -4.77
C SER A 53 -20.35 -15.89 -4.61
N LYS A 54 -20.97 -16.50 -3.57
CA LYS A 54 -22.37 -16.32 -3.25
C LYS A 54 -22.58 -16.25 -1.75
N GLY A 55 -23.31 -15.26 -1.28
CA GLY A 55 -23.64 -15.12 0.13
C GLY A 55 -24.47 -13.88 0.41
N ASN A 56 -25.39 -14.01 1.36
CA ASN A 56 -26.25 -12.91 1.82
C ASN A 56 -26.26 -12.89 3.35
N GLY A 57 -26.26 -11.70 3.93
CA GLY A 57 -26.37 -11.55 5.39
C GLY A 57 -25.53 -10.43 5.97
N GLY A 58 -25.30 -10.55 7.28
CA GLY A 58 -24.53 -9.60 8.05
C GLY A 58 -23.44 -10.26 8.89
N SER A 59 -22.40 -9.53 9.18
CA SER A 59 -21.31 -9.93 10.06
C SER A 59 -20.75 -8.70 10.78
N CYS A 60 -19.82 -8.90 11.71
CA CYS A 60 -19.24 -7.81 12.48
C CYS A 60 -17.76 -8.06 12.75
N VAL A 61 -16.97 -6.98 12.75
CA VAL A 61 -15.63 -6.95 13.33
C VAL A 61 -15.68 -6.12 14.61
N LEU A 62 -15.39 -6.76 15.72
CA LEU A 62 -15.28 -6.13 17.02
C LEU A 62 -13.78 -5.90 17.32
N SER A 63 -13.40 -4.68 17.63
CA SER A 63 -12.04 -4.32 18.01
C SER A 63 -12.04 -3.59 19.33
N ALA A 64 -11.15 -3.97 20.24
CA ALA A 64 -10.87 -3.23 21.47
C ALA A 64 -9.37 -2.94 21.54
N TYR A 65 -9.01 -1.75 21.99
CA TYR A 65 -7.62 -1.35 22.07
C TYR A 65 -7.33 -0.49 23.30
N SER A 66 -6.10 -0.57 23.77
CA SER A 66 -5.55 0.34 24.76
C SER A 66 -4.12 0.72 24.39
N SER A 67 -3.79 1.98 24.44
CA SER A 67 -2.47 2.50 24.10
C SER A 67 -2.06 3.58 25.09
N SER A 68 -0.88 3.44 25.66
CA SER A 68 -0.27 4.38 26.59
C SER A 68 0.96 5.02 25.99
N VAL A 69 1.10 6.32 26.17
CA VAL A 69 2.33 7.08 25.93
C VAL A 69 2.85 7.54 27.28
N ILE A 70 4.09 7.19 27.59
CA ILE A 70 4.72 7.44 28.88
C ILE A 70 6.05 8.16 28.63
N ASN A 71 6.20 9.35 29.19
CA ASN A 71 7.46 10.08 29.22
C ASN A 71 8.26 9.56 30.43
N LEU A 72 9.22 8.65 30.17
CA LEU A 72 10.07 8.08 31.20
C LEU A 72 11.08 9.12 31.73
N SER A 73 11.50 10.04 30.85
CA SER A 73 12.31 11.20 31.19
C SER A 73 12.09 12.30 30.13
N ASN A 74 12.77 13.45 30.28
CA ASN A 74 12.75 14.53 29.26
C ASN A 74 13.34 14.08 27.90
N HIS A 75 14.06 12.97 27.87
CA HIS A 75 14.74 12.46 26.68
C HIS A 75 14.23 11.08 26.23
N LEU A 76 13.40 10.43 27.02
CA LEU A 76 12.99 9.06 26.78
C LEU A 76 11.47 8.91 26.85
N ILE A 77 10.87 8.53 25.75
CA ILE A 77 9.42 8.34 25.61
C ILE A 77 9.17 6.90 25.18
N THR A 78 8.24 6.22 25.85
CA THR A 78 7.76 4.89 25.43
C THR A 78 6.29 4.94 25.06
N SER A 79 5.94 4.14 24.07
CA SER A 79 4.55 3.88 23.67
C SER A 79 4.29 2.39 23.74
N LEU A 80 3.26 1.99 24.48
CA LEU A 80 2.84 0.59 24.64
C LEU A 80 1.38 0.47 24.24
N GLY A 81 1.06 -0.51 23.44
CA GLY A 81 -0.31 -0.70 22.97
C GLY A 81 -0.66 -2.18 22.79
N ILE A 82 -1.93 -2.46 22.91
CA ILE A 82 -2.51 -3.76 22.57
C ILE A 82 -3.84 -3.54 21.87
N THR A 83 -4.10 -4.32 20.82
CA THR A 83 -5.39 -4.36 20.14
C THR A 83 -5.85 -5.81 20.09
N ALA A 84 -7.12 -6.06 20.36
CA ALA A 84 -7.76 -7.35 20.15
C ALA A 84 -8.88 -7.19 19.12
N GLN A 85 -8.99 -8.14 18.19
CA GLN A 85 -10.04 -8.15 17.18
C GLN A 85 -10.75 -9.50 17.16
N TYR A 86 -12.06 -9.47 16.90
CA TYR A 86 -12.90 -10.66 16.74
C TYR A 86 -13.77 -10.48 15.50
N PHE A 87 -13.71 -11.45 14.59
CA PHE A 87 -14.52 -11.47 13.36
C PHE A 87 -15.63 -12.50 13.48
N THR A 88 -16.86 -12.03 13.55
CA THR A 88 -18.04 -12.89 13.82
C THR A 88 -18.35 -13.87 12.69
N LEU A 89 -17.97 -13.55 11.43
CA LEU A 89 -18.23 -14.36 10.25
C LEU A 89 -17.71 -15.81 10.39
N ASN A 90 -16.51 -15.96 10.94
CA ASN A 90 -15.82 -17.25 11.08
C ASN A 90 -15.27 -17.47 12.50
N LYS A 91 -15.63 -16.59 13.45
CA LYS A 91 -15.25 -16.64 14.87
C LYS A 91 -13.74 -16.56 15.13
N ASN A 92 -12.97 -16.05 14.17
CA ASN A 92 -11.54 -15.85 14.32
C ASN A 92 -11.24 -14.61 15.15
N TRP A 93 -10.14 -14.66 15.89
CA TRP A 93 -9.69 -13.55 16.71
C TRP A 93 -8.18 -13.36 16.65
N THR A 94 -7.73 -12.19 17.02
CA THR A 94 -6.32 -11.84 17.06
C THR A 94 -6.03 -10.86 18.19
N VAL A 95 -4.79 -10.90 18.69
CA VAL A 95 -4.24 -9.92 19.64
C VAL A 95 -2.95 -9.36 19.06
N GLU A 96 -2.81 -8.05 19.11
CA GLU A 96 -1.76 -7.28 18.44
C GLU A 96 -1.03 -6.38 19.43
N PRO A 97 0.04 -6.89 20.10
CA PRO A 97 0.90 -6.06 20.93
C PRO A 97 1.76 -5.11 20.06
N ARG A 98 2.01 -3.91 20.58
CA ARG A 98 2.85 -2.88 19.96
C ARG A 98 3.68 -2.20 21.04
N ALA A 99 4.93 -1.90 20.74
CA ALA A 99 5.82 -1.18 21.62
C ALA A 99 6.74 -0.26 20.80
N ALA A 100 7.01 0.91 21.32
CA ALA A 100 8.02 1.81 20.75
C ALA A 100 8.75 2.54 21.87
N LEU A 101 10.04 2.79 21.65
CA LEU A 101 10.89 3.56 22.53
C LEU A 101 11.62 4.61 21.71
N LYS A 102 11.46 5.89 22.07
CA LYS A 102 12.15 7.02 21.44
C LYS A 102 13.10 7.65 22.46
N TRP A 103 14.36 7.76 22.05
CA TRP A 103 15.42 8.39 22.82
C TRP A 103 15.98 9.59 22.08
N SER A 104 15.74 10.80 22.61
CA SER A 104 16.28 12.07 22.11
C SER A 104 17.55 12.40 22.92
N PHE A 105 18.69 11.90 22.48
CA PHE A 105 19.95 12.03 23.25
C PHE A 105 20.56 13.46 23.18
N ASN A 106 20.09 14.28 22.27
CA ASN A 106 20.31 15.74 22.26
C ASN A 106 19.22 16.43 21.39
N PRO A 107 19.15 17.79 21.36
CA PRO A 107 18.13 18.52 20.61
C PRO A 107 18.12 18.28 19.10
N LYS A 108 19.21 17.78 18.54
CA LYS A 108 19.35 17.56 17.10
C LYS A 108 19.16 16.09 16.69
N HIS A 109 19.31 15.16 17.62
CA HIS A 109 19.35 13.74 17.28
C HIS A 109 18.39 12.92 18.15
N ALA A 110 17.64 12.04 17.52
CA ALA A 110 16.83 11.05 18.20
C ALA A 110 16.94 9.68 17.53
N LEU A 111 16.79 8.64 18.34
CA LEU A 111 16.69 7.26 17.90
C LEU A 111 15.36 6.68 18.40
N ALA A 112 14.65 5.94 17.55
CA ALA A 112 13.46 5.23 17.96
C ALA A 112 13.50 3.79 17.49
N LEU A 113 13.11 2.86 18.38
CA LEU A 113 12.92 1.45 18.08
C LEU A 113 11.43 1.14 18.22
N ALA A 114 10.86 0.44 17.26
CA ALA A 114 9.47 0.06 17.26
C ALA A 114 9.28 -1.41 16.88
N TYR A 115 8.33 -2.03 17.55
CA TYR A 115 7.82 -3.36 17.24
C TYR A 115 6.30 -3.34 17.23
N GLY A 116 5.68 -4.08 16.31
CA GLY A 116 4.25 -4.31 16.28
C GLY A 116 3.88 -5.63 15.62
N LEU A 117 2.95 -6.35 16.24
CA LEU A 117 2.21 -7.39 15.55
C LEU A 117 0.96 -6.74 14.94
N HIS A 118 0.75 -6.98 13.66
CA HIS A 118 -0.39 -6.48 12.91
C HIS A 118 -1.14 -7.63 12.26
N SER A 119 -2.44 -7.51 12.17
CA SER A 119 -3.27 -8.48 11.46
C SER A 119 -4.27 -7.81 10.54
N ARG A 120 -4.69 -8.53 9.51
CA ARG A 120 -5.67 -8.07 8.53
C ARG A 120 -6.57 -9.23 8.13
N ARG A 121 -7.90 -8.99 8.15
CA ARG A 121 -8.85 -9.86 7.46
C ARG A 121 -8.72 -9.67 5.94
N GLU A 122 -9.10 -10.69 5.18
CA GLU A 122 -9.17 -10.58 3.73
C GLU A 122 -10.43 -9.80 3.29
N LYS A 123 -10.56 -9.53 1.99
CA LYS A 123 -11.79 -8.95 1.44
C LYS A 123 -12.96 -9.86 1.73
N LEU A 124 -14.11 -9.28 2.04
CA LEU A 124 -15.27 -10.02 2.49
C LEU A 124 -15.74 -11.09 1.48
N ASP A 125 -15.73 -10.75 0.22
CA ASP A 125 -16.09 -11.64 -0.90
C ASP A 125 -15.21 -12.90 -0.98
N TYR A 126 -13.95 -12.83 -0.56
CA TYR A 126 -13.04 -13.98 -0.59
C TYR A 126 -13.45 -15.11 0.35
N TYR A 127 -14.16 -14.80 1.44
CA TYR A 127 -14.68 -15.81 2.37
C TYR A 127 -15.85 -16.61 1.82
N PHE A 128 -16.44 -16.19 0.69
CA PHE A 128 -17.61 -16.82 0.05
C PHE A 128 -17.25 -17.55 -1.24
N VAL A 129 -15.96 -17.75 -1.49
CA VAL A 129 -15.49 -18.60 -2.59
C VAL A 129 -15.61 -20.05 -2.16
N GLU A 130 -16.28 -20.86 -2.97
CA GLU A 130 -16.48 -22.28 -2.78
C GLU A 130 -16.20 -23.03 -4.08
N GLN A 131 -15.64 -24.21 -3.97
CA GLN A 131 -15.33 -25.08 -5.11
C GLN A 131 -15.66 -26.52 -4.75
N GLU A 132 -16.24 -27.26 -5.71
CA GLU A 132 -16.45 -28.69 -5.60
C GLU A 132 -15.17 -29.44 -6.02
N ALA A 133 -14.57 -30.17 -5.11
CA ALA A 133 -13.38 -30.98 -5.36
C ALA A 133 -13.57 -32.39 -4.76
N ASN A 134 -13.44 -33.40 -5.59
CA ASN A 134 -13.57 -34.81 -5.18
C ASN A 134 -14.87 -35.13 -4.39
N GLY A 135 -15.99 -34.55 -4.80
CA GLY A 135 -17.30 -34.74 -4.15
C GLY A 135 -17.43 -34.07 -2.78
N LYS A 136 -16.55 -33.10 -2.47
CA LYS A 136 -16.62 -32.26 -1.26
C LYS A 136 -16.57 -30.80 -1.65
N THR A 137 -17.37 -29.99 -0.98
CA THR A 137 -17.30 -28.54 -1.09
C THR A 137 -16.16 -28.01 -0.23
N GLU A 138 -15.15 -27.45 -0.86
CA GLU A 138 -14.10 -26.68 -0.20
C GLU A 138 -14.48 -25.20 -0.17
N SER A 139 -14.16 -24.49 0.89
CA SER A 139 -14.57 -23.12 1.10
C SER A 139 -13.50 -22.28 1.79
N ASN A 140 -13.40 -21.01 1.40
CA ASN A 140 -12.56 -20.00 2.05
C ASN A 140 -13.19 -19.42 3.32
N ARG A 141 -14.36 -19.90 3.76
CA ARG A 141 -15.11 -19.38 4.90
C ARG A 141 -14.28 -19.23 6.17
N TYR A 142 -13.34 -20.12 6.38
CA TYR A 142 -12.53 -20.21 7.60
C TYR A 142 -11.13 -19.61 7.48
N LEU A 143 -10.88 -18.80 6.45
CA LEU A 143 -9.61 -18.06 6.36
C LEU A 143 -9.38 -17.23 7.63
N ASP A 144 -8.19 -17.38 8.20
CA ASP A 144 -7.74 -16.65 9.38
C ASP A 144 -7.24 -15.25 9.00
N PHE A 145 -6.95 -14.43 9.99
CA PHE A 145 -6.24 -13.17 9.79
C PHE A 145 -4.83 -13.42 9.23
N SER A 146 -4.50 -12.72 8.15
CA SER A 146 -3.09 -12.56 7.73
C SER A 146 -2.36 -11.72 8.76
N LYS A 147 -1.15 -12.11 9.14
CA LYS A 147 -0.40 -11.47 10.24
C LYS A 147 1.00 -11.06 9.81
N ALA A 148 1.54 -10.02 10.47
CA ALA A 148 2.90 -9.56 10.23
C ALA A 148 3.54 -9.02 11.51
N HIS A 149 4.76 -9.48 11.81
CA HIS A 149 5.66 -8.83 12.75
C HIS A 149 6.37 -7.69 12.02
N HIS A 150 6.32 -6.50 12.60
CA HIS A 150 7.04 -5.33 12.09
C HIS A 150 8.09 -4.90 13.11
N PHE A 151 9.32 -4.72 12.65
CA PHE A 151 10.43 -4.15 13.39
C PHE A 151 10.94 -2.94 12.62
N GLY A 152 11.09 -1.81 13.29
CA GLY A 152 11.60 -0.58 12.71
C GLY A 152 12.56 0.10 13.65
N LEU A 153 13.63 0.65 13.09
CA LEU A 153 14.53 1.57 13.75
C LEU A 153 14.46 2.90 13.00
N THR A 154 14.37 4.00 13.71
CA THR A 154 14.35 5.34 13.10
C THR A 154 15.48 6.15 13.71
N TYR A 155 16.30 6.78 12.87
CA TYR A 155 17.26 7.80 13.26
C TYR A 155 16.85 9.13 12.67
N ASP A 156 16.61 10.12 13.53
CA ASP A 156 16.25 11.49 13.19
C ASP A 156 17.43 12.42 13.46
N TRP A 157 17.80 13.22 12.47
CA TRP A 157 18.84 14.26 12.59
C TRP A 157 18.34 15.61 12.08
N ASN A 158 18.12 16.55 12.98
CA ASN A 158 17.91 17.96 12.68
C ASN A 158 19.26 18.62 12.40
N ILE A 159 19.71 18.60 11.13
CA ILE A 159 21.00 19.14 10.69
C ILE A 159 21.10 20.60 11.11
N ASN A 160 20.03 21.34 10.84
CA ASN A 160 19.84 22.72 11.28
C ASN A 160 18.33 23.02 11.36
N SER A 161 17.94 24.29 11.58
CA SER A 161 16.54 24.71 11.76
C SER A 161 15.63 24.52 10.54
N TYR A 162 16.20 24.24 9.38
CA TYR A 162 15.45 24.07 8.11
C TYR A 162 15.83 22.79 7.33
N MET A 163 16.74 21.96 7.85
CA MET A 163 17.12 20.68 7.22
C MET A 163 16.98 19.52 8.20
N HIS A 164 16.33 18.45 7.75
CA HIS A 164 16.11 17.24 8.50
C HIS A 164 16.50 16.01 7.67
N LEU A 165 17.22 15.08 8.29
CA LEU A 165 17.53 13.76 7.75
C LEU A 165 16.88 12.70 8.62
N LYS A 166 16.19 11.76 7.99
CA LYS A 166 15.59 10.60 8.63
C LYS A 166 16.05 9.33 7.93
N VAL A 167 16.46 8.33 8.71
CA VAL A 167 16.89 7.02 8.20
C VAL A 167 16.15 5.93 8.95
N GLU A 168 15.47 5.02 8.20
CA GLU A 168 14.54 4.04 8.75
C GLU A 168 14.80 2.65 8.17
N PRO A 169 15.74 1.86 8.70
CA PRO A 169 15.80 0.44 8.41
C PRO A 169 14.61 -0.28 9.03
N TYR A 170 14.06 -1.25 8.30
CA TYR A 170 12.92 -2.03 8.74
C TYR A 170 13.01 -3.51 8.34
N TYR A 171 12.30 -4.34 9.08
CA TYR A 171 12.11 -5.75 8.81
C TYR A 171 10.67 -6.15 9.12
N GLN A 172 10.04 -6.89 8.19
CA GLN A 172 8.68 -7.41 8.33
C GLN A 172 8.67 -8.90 8.02
N TYR A 173 8.11 -9.68 8.92
CA TYR A 173 7.86 -11.10 8.70
C TYR A 173 6.36 -11.35 8.66
N LEU A 174 5.85 -11.75 7.49
CA LEU A 174 4.46 -12.05 7.23
C LEU A 174 4.21 -13.54 7.41
N PHE A 175 3.10 -13.90 8.03
CA PHE A 175 2.72 -15.29 8.27
C PHE A 175 1.20 -15.46 8.26
N ARG A 176 0.73 -16.71 8.20
CA ARG A 176 -0.68 -17.04 7.99
C ARG A 176 -1.26 -16.36 6.74
N ILE A 177 -0.45 -16.23 5.72
CA ILE A 177 -0.90 -15.62 4.45
C ILE A 177 -1.68 -16.66 3.66
N PRO A 178 -2.87 -16.33 3.14
CA PRO A 178 -3.64 -17.22 2.28
C PRO A 178 -2.88 -17.53 0.99
N VAL A 179 -2.73 -18.81 0.70
CA VAL A 179 -2.07 -19.37 -0.48
C VAL A 179 -2.87 -20.57 -1.00
N GLU A 180 -2.78 -20.83 -2.29
CA GLU A 180 -3.31 -22.05 -2.90
C GLU A 180 -2.33 -23.21 -2.65
N GLU A 181 -2.85 -24.37 -2.29
CA GLU A 181 -2.01 -25.56 -2.00
C GLU A 181 -1.27 -26.03 -3.25
N ASN A 182 -0.02 -26.43 -3.10
CA ASN A 182 0.86 -26.91 -4.18
C ASN A 182 1.00 -25.96 -5.38
N SER A 183 0.83 -24.68 -5.16
CA SER A 183 0.85 -23.63 -6.18
C SER A 183 1.78 -22.49 -5.79
N SER A 184 2.20 -21.72 -6.80
CA SER A 184 2.93 -20.44 -6.62
C SER A 184 2.03 -19.30 -6.18
N PHE A 185 0.70 -19.48 -6.18
CA PHE A 185 -0.25 -18.43 -5.88
C PHE A 185 -0.24 -18.02 -4.42
N SER A 186 -0.19 -16.72 -4.20
CA SER A 186 -0.36 -16.08 -2.88
C SER A 186 -1.18 -14.81 -3.01
N ILE A 187 -2.07 -14.58 -2.05
CA ILE A 187 -2.89 -13.37 -1.97
C ILE A 187 -2.04 -12.07 -1.93
N ILE A 188 -0.78 -12.13 -1.52
CA ILE A 188 0.16 -11.00 -1.52
C ILE A 188 0.30 -10.39 -2.92
N ASN A 189 0.28 -11.21 -3.96
CA ASN A 189 0.48 -10.78 -5.35
C ASN A 189 -0.83 -10.62 -6.13
N HIS A 190 -1.97 -10.94 -5.49
CA HIS A 190 -3.27 -10.93 -6.15
C HIS A 190 -3.75 -9.52 -6.47
N GLN A 191 -4.21 -9.30 -7.72
CA GLN A 191 -4.62 -8.00 -8.24
C GLN A 191 -6.01 -7.97 -8.85
N SER A 192 -6.57 -9.14 -9.13
CA SER A 192 -7.90 -9.22 -9.72
C SER A 192 -8.98 -8.69 -8.78
N PHE A 193 -10.08 -8.27 -9.35
CA PHE A 193 -11.25 -7.80 -8.58
C PHE A 193 -11.90 -8.95 -7.81
N TYR A 194 -11.80 -10.19 -8.32
CA TYR A 194 -12.37 -11.38 -7.74
C TYR A 194 -11.29 -12.42 -7.43
N LEU A 195 -11.61 -13.36 -6.58
CA LEU A 195 -10.81 -14.53 -6.23
C LEU A 195 -11.63 -15.77 -6.60
N ASP A 196 -11.04 -16.66 -7.38
CA ASP A 196 -11.62 -17.90 -7.90
C ASP A 196 -10.94 -19.17 -7.37
N ARG A 197 -10.22 -19.06 -6.24
CA ARG A 197 -9.36 -20.12 -5.72
C ARG A 197 -9.63 -20.42 -4.26
N ILE A 198 -9.45 -21.67 -3.89
CA ILE A 198 -9.48 -22.11 -2.49
C ILE A 198 -8.10 -21.89 -1.88
N LEU A 199 -8.07 -21.22 -0.74
CA LEU A 199 -6.84 -20.80 -0.07
C LEU A 199 -6.72 -21.38 1.34
N LYS A 200 -5.49 -21.54 1.79
CA LYS A 200 -5.11 -21.96 3.16
C LYS A 200 -4.12 -20.95 3.75
N ASN A 201 -4.23 -20.64 5.03
CA ASN A 201 -3.33 -19.73 5.76
C ASN A 201 -1.97 -20.33 6.07
N ARG A 202 -1.22 -20.79 5.06
CA ARG A 202 0.09 -21.47 5.19
C ARG A 202 1.26 -20.67 4.62
N GLY A 203 0.97 -19.62 3.86
CA GLY A 203 1.97 -18.77 3.24
C GLY A 203 2.70 -17.88 4.25
N SER A 204 3.86 -17.43 3.82
CA SER A 204 4.67 -16.46 4.55
C SER A 204 5.33 -15.46 3.60
N GLY A 205 5.86 -14.37 4.16
CA GLY A 205 6.57 -13.36 3.39
C GLY A 205 7.60 -12.64 4.25
N VAL A 206 8.54 -11.98 3.59
CA VAL A 206 9.58 -11.17 4.22
C VAL A 206 9.77 -9.90 3.43
N ASN A 207 9.67 -8.76 4.10
CA ASN A 207 10.06 -7.47 3.56
C ASN A 207 11.14 -6.87 4.44
N TYR A 208 12.20 -6.36 3.85
CA TYR A 208 13.24 -5.63 4.57
C TYR A 208 13.86 -4.58 3.68
N GLY A 209 14.30 -3.50 4.29
CA GLY A 209 14.87 -2.39 3.56
C GLY A 209 15.30 -1.26 4.46
N ILE A 210 15.67 -0.17 3.81
CA ILE A 210 16.04 1.09 4.43
C ILE A 210 15.39 2.23 3.66
N ASP A 211 14.69 3.10 4.37
CA ASP A 211 14.12 4.32 3.85
C ASP A 211 14.96 5.52 4.34
N ILE A 212 15.26 6.44 3.44
CA ILE A 212 16.04 7.63 3.72
C ILE A 212 15.24 8.84 3.24
N THR A 213 15.04 9.82 4.12
CA THR A 213 14.40 11.09 3.78
C THR A 213 15.32 12.24 4.16
N LEU A 214 15.68 13.05 3.19
CA LEU A 214 16.35 14.34 3.38
C LEU A 214 15.41 15.43 2.92
N GLU A 215 15.07 16.34 3.82
CA GLU A 215 14.20 17.46 3.51
C GLU A 215 14.79 18.80 3.93
N GLN A 216 14.55 19.79 3.13
CA GLN A 216 14.76 21.18 3.47
C GLN A 216 13.41 21.90 3.44
N TYR A 217 13.01 22.43 4.57
CA TYR A 217 11.85 23.31 4.68
C TYR A 217 12.10 24.62 3.95
N MET A 218 11.02 25.36 3.70
CA MET A 218 11.09 26.61 2.97
C MET A 218 12.11 27.58 3.58
N LYS A 219 13.20 27.86 2.85
CA LYS A 219 14.20 28.88 3.20
C LYS A 219 14.50 29.75 1.98
N ASN A 220 14.35 31.06 2.13
CA ASN A 220 14.51 32.02 1.03
C ASN A 220 13.67 31.64 -0.21
N GLY A 221 12.46 31.11 0.01
CA GLY A 221 11.57 30.67 -1.04
C GLY A 221 11.96 29.34 -1.71
N PHE A 222 12.97 28.60 -1.24
CA PHE A 222 13.39 27.31 -1.78
C PHE A 222 13.20 26.18 -0.79
N TYR A 223 12.66 25.03 -1.26
CA TYR A 223 12.50 23.82 -0.49
C TYR A 223 12.75 22.59 -1.37
N TYR A 224 13.13 21.49 -0.74
CA TYR A 224 13.22 20.19 -1.41
C TYR A 224 13.00 19.04 -0.44
N MET A 225 12.63 17.89 -1.01
CA MET A 225 12.56 16.62 -0.32
C MET A 225 13.10 15.53 -1.24
N ILE A 226 14.02 14.74 -0.73
CA ILE A 226 14.59 13.57 -1.39
C ILE A 226 14.23 12.37 -0.54
N THR A 227 13.50 11.41 -1.10
CA THR A 227 13.23 10.14 -0.44
C THR A 227 13.78 9.00 -1.27
N ALA A 228 14.54 8.11 -0.64
CA ALA A 228 15.08 6.91 -1.25
C ALA A 228 14.69 5.70 -0.42
N SER A 229 14.25 4.64 -1.08
CA SER A 229 13.93 3.35 -0.48
C SER A 229 14.70 2.26 -1.19
N LEU A 230 15.47 1.46 -0.44
CA LEU A 230 16.17 0.27 -0.93
C LEU A 230 15.59 -0.93 -0.20
N PHE A 231 15.01 -1.89 -0.93
CA PHE A 231 14.28 -2.96 -0.28
C PHE A 231 14.26 -4.28 -1.05
N LYS A 232 13.90 -5.33 -0.33
CA LYS A 232 13.56 -6.65 -0.84
C LYS A 232 12.22 -7.08 -0.31
N SER A 233 11.43 -7.74 -1.17
CA SER A 233 10.14 -8.31 -0.84
C SER A 233 10.04 -9.71 -1.41
N LYS A 234 9.86 -10.71 -0.53
CA LYS A 234 9.77 -12.12 -0.90
C LYS A 234 8.55 -12.77 -0.27
N TYR A 235 8.06 -13.82 -0.89
CA TYR A 235 6.98 -14.65 -0.36
C TYR A 235 7.27 -16.15 -0.56
N LYS A 236 6.60 -16.96 0.24
CA LYS A 236 6.57 -18.40 0.13
C LYS A 236 5.10 -18.83 0.03
N ALA A 237 4.76 -19.49 -1.07
CA ALA A 237 3.41 -19.94 -1.37
C ALA A 237 3.14 -21.39 -0.88
N GLY A 238 2.07 -22.01 -1.37
CA GLY A 238 1.65 -23.36 -0.97
C GLY A 238 2.58 -24.48 -1.41
N ASP A 239 3.42 -24.25 -2.40
CA ASP A 239 4.49 -25.15 -2.85
C ASP A 239 5.79 -25.05 -2.02
N ASN A 240 5.80 -24.21 -0.97
CA ASN A 240 6.95 -23.98 -0.08
C ASN A 240 8.22 -23.40 -0.74
N ILE A 241 8.11 -22.80 -1.93
CA ILE A 241 9.24 -22.17 -2.63
C ILE A 241 9.26 -20.65 -2.37
N TRP A 242 10.43 -20.14 -1.97
CA TRP A 242 10.64 -18.69 -1.83
C TRP A 242 10.80 -18.02 -3.19
N ARG A 243 10.00 -16.98 -3.43
CA ARG A 243 10.03 -16.16 -4.63
C ARG A 243 10.02 -14.69 -4.27
N ASN A 244 10.38 -13.82 -5.22
CA ASN A 244 10.16 -12.38 -5.06
C ASN A 244 8.67 -12.07 -5.24
N THR A 245 8.17 -11.07 -4.52
CA THR A 245 6.83 -10.55 -4.80
C THR A 245 6.81 -9.76 -6.10
N ARG A 246 5.62 -9.55 -6.66
CA ARG A 246 5.43 -8.68 -7.83
C ARG A 246 6.03 -7.29 -7.62
N LEU A 247 5.86 -6.71 -6.45
CA LEU A 247 6.31 -5.35 -6.11
C LEU A 247 7.75 -5.28 -5.61
N ASP A 248 8.56 -6.36 -5.72
CA ASP A 248 10.00 -6.32 -5.40
C ASP A 248 10.79 -5.49 -6.43
N LYS A 249 10.52 -4.19 -6.44
CA LYS A 249 11.16 -3.21 -7.32
C LYS A 249 12.63 -2.96 -6.99
N ASN A 250 13.03 -3.26 -5.77
CA ASN A 250 14.33 -3.12 -5.13
C ASN A 250 14.71 -1.68 -4.75
N TYR A 251 14.25 -0.68 -5.46
CA TYR A 251 14.51 0.72 -5.13
C TYR A 251 13.41 1.64 -5.63
N LEU A 252 13.22 2.72 -4.88
CA LEU A 252 12.43 3.90 -5.21
C LEU A 252 13.23 5.13 -4.89
N LEU A 253 13.24 6.12 -5.76
CA LEU A 253 13.83 7.44 -5.52
C LEU A 253 12.81 8.50 -5.94
N ASN A 254 12.49 9.40 -5.03
CA ASN A 254 11.63 10.53 -5.32
C ASN A 254 12.35 11.81 -4.91
N ILE A 255 12.47 12.74 -5.85
CA ILE A 255 13.06 14.06 -5.67
C ILE A 255 12.00 15.09 -5.98
N LEU A 256 11.65 15.89 -4.99
CA LEU A 256 10.74 17.01 -5.12
C LEU A 256 11.51 18.28 -4.76
N ALA A 257 11.41 19.31 -5.59
CA ALA A 257 11.95 20.62 -5.29
C ALA A 257 11.02 21.72 -5.78
N GLY A 258 11.01 22.83 -5.06
CA GLY A 258 10.22 23.98 -5.44
C GLY A 258 10.88 25.30 -5.04
N LYS A 259 10.54 26.32 -5.82
CA LYS A 259 10.97 27.69 -5.60
C LYS A 259 9.79 28.61 -5.68
N GLU A 260 9.70 29.49 -4.70
CA GLU A 260 8.72 30.59 -4.67
C GLU A 260 9.44 31.93 -4.74
N TRP A 261 8.89 32.82 -5.52
CA TRP A 261 9.34 34.21 -5.63
C TRP A 261 8.21 35.14 -5.25
N MET A 262 8.52 36.06 -4.35
CA MET A 262 7.62 37.18 -4.05
C MET A 262 7.73 38.22 -5.16
N VAL A 263 6.64 38.42 -5.90
CA VAL A 263 6.59 39.24 -7.11
C VAL A 263 5.50 40.31 -7.00
N GLY A 264 5.46 41.23 -8.00
CA GLY A 264 4.55 42.39 -7.98
C GLY A 264 5.15 43.60 -7.30
N ARG A 265 4.50 44.76 -7.49
CA ARG A 265 5.01 46.08 -7.06
C ARG A 265 5.34 46.11 -5.54
N ASN A 266 4.52 45.44 -4.72
CA ASN A 266 4.69 45.38 -3.25
C ASN A 266 5.18 44.00 -2.77
N LYS A 267 5.73 43.16 -3.65
CA LYS A 267 6.14 41.76 -3.36
C LYS A 267 5.03 40.94 -2.64
N GLN A 268 3.78 41.21 -2.99
CA GLN A 268 2.61 40.58 -2.34
C GLN A 268 2.12 39.33 -3.08
N ASN A 269 2.45 39.18 -4.35
CA ASN A 269 2.08 38.04 -5.16
C ASN A 269 3.14 36.97 -5.10
N VAL A 270 2.77 35.73 -5.35
CA VAL A 270 3.69 34.59 -5.30
C VAL A 270 3.70 33.92 -6.67
N LEU A 271 4.89 33.76 -7.22
CA LEU A 271 5.18 32.93 -8.37
C LEU A 271 5.85 31.66 -7.85
N SER A 272 5.32 30.47 -8.20
CA SER A 272 5.89 29.19 -7.74
C SER A 272 6.20 28.30 -8.93
N LEU A 273 7.37 27.67 -8.88
CA LEU A 273 7.77 26.60 -9.78
C LEU A 273 8.12 25.37 -8.94
N ASN A 274 7.50 24.22 -9.25
CA ASN A 274 7.76 22.97 -8.56
C ASN A 274 8.04 21.87 -9.57
N GLY A 275 8.99 21.01 -9.22
CA GLY A 275 9.32 19.83 -10.00
C GLY A 275 9.38 18.59 -9.11
N ARG A 276 9.02 17.47 -9.69
CA ARG A 276 9.16 16.15 -9.08
C ARG A 276 9.74 15.19 -10.09
N ILE A 277 10.70 14.38 -9.65
CA ILE A 277 11.22 13.24 -10.40
C ILE A 277 11.01 12.00 -9.54
N PHE A 278 10.41 10.98 -10.13
CA PHE A 278 10.21 9.69 -9.50
C PHE A 278 10.87 8.60 -10.34
N PHE A 279 11.85 7.93 -9.78
CA PHE A 279 12.59 6.84 -10.39
C PHE A 279 12.40 5.56 -9.59
N GLN A 280 12.06 4.45 -10.25
CA GLN A 280 11.81 3.18 -9.58
C GLN A 280 12.27 1.99 -10.42
N GLY A 281 12.62 0.91 -9.75
CA GLY A 281 12.83 -0.38 -10.38
C GLY A 281 11.52 -0.90 -10.99
N GLY A 282 11.61 -1.75 -11.98
CA GLY A 282 10.46 -2.36 -12.64
C GLY A 282 9.72 -3.34 -11.72
N ASP A 283 8.43 -3.54 -11.94
CA ASP A 283 7.63 -4.62 -11.34
C ASP A 283 8.18 -5.98 -11.79
N ARG A 284 7.99 -6.99 -10.95
CA ARG A 284 8.29 -8.37 -11.36
C ARG A 284 7.08 -9.01 -12.01
N TYR A 285 7.35 -9.90 -12.95
CA TYR A 285 6.32 -10.64 -13.65
C TYR A 285 6.73 -12.10 -13.83
N THR A 286 5.72 -12.94 -13.98
CA THR A 286 5.86 -14.34 -14.35
C THR A 286 6.06 -14.43 -15.86
N PRO A 287 7.08 -15.14 -16.36
CA PRO A 287 7.27 -15.31 -17.81
C PRO A 287 6.04 -15.91 -18.48
N VAL A 288 5.75 -15.47 -19.67
CA VAL A 288 4.69 -16.06 -20.49
C VAL A 288 5.13 -17.43 -20.99
N ASP A 289 4.27 -18.43 -20.89
CA ASP A 289 4.41 -19.71 -21.55
C ASP A 289 3.88 -19.56 -22.99
N GLU A 290 4.79 -19.24 -23.91
CA GLU A 290 4.42 -18.97 -25.30
C GLU A 290 3.72 -20.17 -25.96
N GLY A 291 4.18 -21.40 -25.68
CA GLY A 291 3.59 -22.61 -26.25
C GLY A 291 2.13 -22.79 -25.84
N LYS A 292 1.84 -22.71 -24.53
CA LYS A 292 0.46 -22.79 -24.05
C LYS A 292 -0.38 -21.61 -24.48
N SER A 293 0.18 -20.38 -24.46
CA SER A 293 -0.54 -19.18 -24.86
C SER A 293 -1.00 -19.22 -26.32
N MET A 294 -0.18 -19.78 -27.20
CA MET A 294 -0.51 -19.94 -28.61
C MET A 294 -1.61 -21.00 -28.86
N ILE A 295 -1.58 -22.09 -28.08
CA ILE A 295 -2.58 -23.16 -28.16
C ILE A 295 -3.95 -22.69 -27.63
N GLU A 296 -3.95 -21.99 -26.50
CA GLU A 296 -5.17 -21.57 -25.80
C GLU A 296 -5.70 -20.20 -26.27
N HIS A 297 -4.98 -19.53 -27.18
CA HIS A 297 -5.30 -18.17 -27.67
C HIS A 297 -5.50 -17.15 -26.54
N ASP A 298 -4.78 -17.34 -25.43
CA ASP A 298 -4.84 -16.50 -24.24
C ASP A 298 -3.47 -16.45 -23.54
N ILE A 299 -3.21 -15.42 -22.76
CA ILE A 299 -1.94 -15.33 -22.03
C ILE A 299 -1.90 -16.36 -20.90
N LYS A 300 -0.99 -17.32 -21.01
CA LYS A 300 -0.66 -18.28 -19.98
C LYS A 300 0.73 -18.03 -19.44
N PHE A 301 0.89 -18.17 -18.15
CA PHE A 301 2.15 -17.90 -17.45
C PHE A 301 2.84 -19.19 -17.00
N ASP A 302 4.17 -19.20 -17.03
CA ASP A 302 4.96 -20.27 -16.46
C ASP A 302 5.08 -20.10 -14.93
N GLU A 303 4.12 -20.66 -14.21
CA GLU A 303 4.02 -20.57 -12.75
C GLU A 303 5.20 -21.21 -12.00
N THR A 304 5.99 -22.08 -12.65
CA THR A 304 7.22 -22.62 -12.05
C THR A 304 8.26 -21.53 -11.86
N ARG A 305 8.22 -20.49 -12.69
CA ARG A 305 9.08 -19.30 -12.65
C ARG A 305 8.34 -18.04 -12.22
N ALA A 306 7.33 -18.18 -11.35
CA ALA A 306 6.52 -17.04 -10.89
C ALA A 306 7.40 -15.89 -10.39
N TYR A 307 7.15 -14.67 -10.92
CA TYR A 307 7.83 -13.41 -10.62
C TYR A 307 9.37 -13.42 -10.74
N SER A 308 9.91 -14.33 -11.59
CA SER A 308 11.36 -14.43 -11.81
C SER A 308 11.92 -13.31 -12.70
N LYS A 309 11.12 -12.77 -13.59
CA LYS A 309 11.49 -11.68 -14.52
C LYS A 309 11.11 -10.31 -13.95
N LYS A 310 11.72 -9.28 -14.49
CA LYS A 310 11.53 -7.90 -14.07
C LYS A 310 11.39 -7.00 -15.30
N PHE A 311 10.43 -6.08 -15.27
CA PHE A 311 10.33 -5.03 -16.27
C PHE A 311 11.45 -4.02 -16.12
N ASP A 312 11.65 -3.20 -17.15
CA ASP A 312 12.61 -2.10 -17.13
C ASP A 312 12.25 -1.07 -16.05
N PRO A 313 13.26 -0.40 -15.48
CA PRO A 313 13.02 0.72 -14.58
C PRO A 313 12.18 1.82 -15.25
N SER A 314 11.39 2.53 -14.45
CA SER A 314 10.63 3.68 -14.93
C SER A 314 11.09 4.97 -14.28
N ILE A 315 11.01 6.06 -15.05
CA ILE A 315 11.24 7.42 -14.62
C ILE A 315 10.04 8.27 -15.01
N ASN A 316 9.49 9.00 -14.05
CA ASN A 316 8.37 9.91 -14.25
C ASN A 316 8.75 11.30 -13.73
N GLY A 317 8.39 12.33 -14.46
CA GLY A 317 8.58 13.70 -14.06
C GLY A 317 7.27 14.46 -14.02
N ASP A 318 7.12 15.34 -13.03
CA ASP A 318 5.99 16.27 -12.94
C ASP A 318 6.56 17.68 -12.79
N ILE A 319 5.94 18.65 -13.46
CA ILE A 319 6.27 20.06 -13.33
C ILE A 319 4.99 20.83 -13.07
N SER A 320 5.03 21.76 -12.14
CA SER A 320 3.91 22.68 -11.91
C SER A 320 4.38 24.12 -11.77
N PHE A 321 3.63 24.97 -12.41
CA PHE A 321 3.79 26.42 -12.34
C PHE A 321 2.52 27.02 -11.75
N SER A 322 2.64 27.92 -10.79
CA SER A 322 1.48 28.65 -10.27
C SER A 322 1.78 30.13 -10.02
N TYR A 323 0.75 30.94 -10.21
CA TYR A 323 0.78 32.37 -9.92
C TYR A 323 -0.36 32.71 -8.99
N ARG A 324 -0.05 33.20 -7.78
CA ARG A 324 -1.02 33.63 -6.78
C ARG A 324 -1.02 35.14 -6.66
N ILE A 325 -2.17 35.75 -6.91
CA ILE A 325 -2.44 37.16 -6.74
C ILE A 325 -3.11 37.37 -5.38
N ASN A 326 -2.39 37.96 -4.45
CA ASN A 326 -2.90 38.26 -3.11
C ASN A 326 -3.53 39.67 -3.05
N LYS A 327 -4.79 39.72 -2.68
CA LYS A 327 -5.52 40.98 -2.38
C LYS A 327 -5.91 41.03 -0.90
N LYS A 328 -6.43 42.15 -0.45
CA LYS A 328 -6.74 42.40 0.99
C LYS A 328 -7.69 41.37 1.62
N LYS A 329 -8.67 40.84 0.86
CA LYS A 329 -9.70 39.92 1.38
C LYS A 329 -9.70 38.57 0.71
N ILE A 330 -9.23 38.48 -0.53
CA ILE A 330 -9.27 37.26 -1.34
C ILE A 330 -7.94 37.09 -2.07
N SER A 331 -7.57 35.85 -2.35
CA SER A 331 -6.44 35.54 -3.21
C SER A 331 -6.88 34.64 -4.35
N HIS A 332 -6.28 34.86 -5.52
CA HIS A 332 -6.54 34.08 -6.73
C HIS A 332 -5.28 33.32 -7.11
N GLU A 333 -5.39 32.03 -7.33
CA GLU A 333 -4.27 31.20 -7.78
C GLU A 333 -4.61 30.51 -9.10
N PHE A 334 -3.78 30.73 -10.08
CA PHE A 334 -3.79 30.03 -11.37
C PHE A 334 -2.64 29.04 -11.38
N SER A 335 -2.89 27.79 -11.72
CA SER A 335 -1.82 26.83 -11.86
C SER A 335 -1.98 25.91 -13.06
N ILE A 336 -0.82 25.59 -13.65
CA ILE A 336 -0.67 24.60 -14.72
C ILE A 336 0.24 23.51 -14.19
N LYS A 337 -0.20 22.25 -14.29
CA LYS A 337 0.58 21.08 -13.93
C LYS A 337 0.68 20.17 -15.14
N MET A 338 1.89 19.71 -15.39
CA MET A 338 2.19 18.70 -16.40
C MET A 338 2.63 17.46 -15.63
N LEU A 339 1.78 16.43 -15.64
CA LEU A 339 2.07 15.15 -14.97
C LEU A 339 2.64 14.18 -15.98
N ASN A 340 3.56 13.34 -15.52
CA ASN A 340 4.19 12.29 -16.32
C ASN A 340 4.92 12.81 -17.58
N VAL A 341 5.72 13.85 -17.42
CA VAL A 341 6.49 14.48 -18.51
C VAL A 341 7.47 13.48 -19.16
N GLY A 342 7.94 12.47 -18.44
CA GLY A 342 8.84 11.42 -18.98
C GLY A 342 8.16 10.39 -19.87
N MET A 343 6.83 10.38 -19.95
CA MET A 343 6.00 9.46 -20.77
C MET A 343 6.23 7.96 -20.56
N ARG A 344 6.92 7.54 -19.47
CA ARG A 344 7.15 6.13 -19.14
C ARG A 344 6.46 5.80 -17.82
N THR A 345 5.26 5.24 -17.89
CA THR A 345 4.46 4.95 -16.68
C THR A 345 4.93 3.75 -15.88
N GLY A 346 5.80 2.90 -16.45
CA GLY A 346 6.19 1.63 -15.82
C GLY A 346 5.05 0.60 -15.75
N MET A 347 3.88 0.90 -16.34
CA MET A 347 2.80 -0.07 -16.48
C MET A 347 3.03 -0.90 -17.74
N HIS A 348 3.34 -2.16 -17.55
CA HIS A 348 3.56 -3.13 -18.62
C HIS A 348 2.65 -4.32 -18.42
N PHE A 349 2.05 -4.81 -19.49
CA PHE A 349 1.30 -6.06 -19.49
C PHE A 349 1.44 -6.76 -20.84
N TYR A 350 1.23 -8.07 -20.85
CA TYR A 350 1.19 -8.87 -22.05
C TYR A 350 -0.26 -9.07 -22.48
N GLN A 351 -0.51 -9.03 -23.79
CA GLN A 351 -1.81 -9.29 -24.38
C GLN A 351 -1.64 -10.21 -25.58
N TYR A 352 -2.51 -11.20 -25.71
CA TYR A 352 -2.63 -11.99 -26.93
C TYR A 352 -3.43 -11.18 -27.96
N ASN A 353 -2.89 -11.03 -29.17
CA ASN A 353 -3.56 -10.32 -30.24
C ASN A 353 -4.20 -11.34 -31.18
N GLU A 354 -5.50 -11.47 -31.12
CA GLU A 354 -6.32 -12.39 -31.93
C GLU A 354 -6.12 -12.22 -33.43
N LYS A 355 -5.86 -10.99 -33.92
CA LYS A 355 -5.70 -10.70 -35.35
C LYS A 355 -4.33 -11.11 -35.90
N THR A 356 -3.30 -10.95 -35.09
CA THR A 356 -1.91 -11.22 -35.52
C THR A 356 -1.41 -12.57 -35.01
N HIS A 357 -2.17 -13.23 -34.13
CA HIS A 357 -1.79 -14.45 -33.41
C HIS A 357 -0.42 -14.31 -32.72
N LYS A 358 -0.18 -13.14 -32.10
CA LYS A 358 1.08 -12.83 -31.41
C LYS A 358 0.85 -12.33 -30.01
N ILE A 359 1.83 -12.61 -29.14
CA ILE A 359 1.91 -12.06 -27.81
C ILE A 359 2.55 -10.66 -27.90
N GLU A 360 1.83 -9.63 -27.53
CA GLU A 360 2.29 -8.26 -27.56
C GLU A 360 2.48 -7.71 -26.16
N LYS A 361 3.60 -7.02 -25.95
CA LYS A 361 3.81 -6.21 -24.76
C LYS A 361 3.18 -4.84 -24.97
N LYS A 362 2.30 -4.42 -24.06
CA LYS A 362 1.69 -3.09 -24.03
C LYS A 362 2.30 -2.25 -22.92
N ASP A 363 2.62 -1.02 -23.26
CA ASP A 363 3.15 -0.02 -22.34
C ASP A 363 2.10 1.07 -22.10
N GLY A 364 1.82 1.35 -20.83
CA GLY A 364 1.02 2.52 -20.49
C GLY A 364 1.86 3.78 -20.64
N SER A 365 1.33 4.81 -21.28
CA SER A 365 1.97 6.12 -21.41
C SER A 365 0.92 7.23 -21.46
N GLY A 366 1.31 8.41 -21.04
CA GLY A 366 0.45 9.58 -21.19
C GLY A 366 0.95 10.78 -20.40
N LEU A 367 1.14 11.89 -21.10
CA LEU A 367 1.27 13.21 -20.49
C LEU A 367 -0.12 13.69 -20.09
N ILE A 368 -0.29 14.10 -18.86
CA ILE A 368 -1.58 14.58 -18.33
C ILE A 368 -1.44 16.06 -17.96
N PRO A 369 -1.93 16.98 -18.82
CA PRO A 369 -2.03 18.38 -18.46
C PRO A 369 -3.19 18.60 -17.50
N ASN A 370 -2.99 19.44 -16.50
CA ASN A 370 -4.02 19.85 -15.55
C ASN A 370 -3.94 21.38 -15.36
N ILE A 371 -5.06 22.06 -15.54
CA ILE A 371 -5.18 23.49 -15.29
C ILE A 371 -6.15 23.68 -14.15
N SER A 372 -5.78 24.51 -13.17
CA SER A 372 -6.66 24.82 -12.04
C SER A 372 -6.66 26.29 -11.68
N TYR A 373 -7.81 26.73 -11.22
CA TYR A 373 -8.03 28.05 -10.63
C TYR A 373 -8.62 27.88 -9.24
N LYS A 374 -8.05 28.60 -8.27
CA LYS A 374 -8.49 28.56 -6.87
C LYS A 374 -8.70 29.95 -6.34
N ILE A 375 -9.70 30.13 -5.50
CA ILE A 375 -9.96 31.33 -4.75
C ILE A 375 -9.82 31.00 -3.27
N TYR A 376 -9.06 31.83 -2.56
CA TYR A 376 -8.91 31.76 -1.09
C TYR A 376 -9.60 32.98 -0.49
N PHE A 377 -10.51 32.76 0.43
CA PHE A 377 -11.30 33.77 1.12
C PHE A 377 -10.72 34.10 2.49
#